data_48099feaed55e369ddb7e64e87655372
#
_entry.id   48099feaed55e369ddb7e64e87655372
#
_cell.length_a   1.000
_cell.length_b   1.000
_cell.length_c   1.000
_cell.angle_alpha   90.00
_cell.angle_beta   90.00
_cell.angle_gamma   90.00
#
_symmetry.space_group_name_H-M   'P 1'
#
loop_
_entity.id
_entity.type
_entity.pdbx_description
1 polymer ?
#
loop_
_entity_poly.entity_id
_entity_poly.type
_entity_poly.pdbx_seq_one_letter_code
_entity_poly.pdbx_strand_id
1 'polypeptide(L)' 'MAKVKVHVFLKPGVLDVQGKAVEGALNGLGWPGVANARVGKLIEFDLEGVADPAAEAKKMAEQLLANTVIESYRIEVV' A
#
# COMPACT_ATOMS: atom_id res chain seq x y z
N MET A 1 18.59 11.58 8.75
CA MET A 1 17.20 11.62 8.23
C MET A 1 16.93 10.33 7.46
N ALA A 2 15.84 9.67 7.77
CA ALA A 2 15.45 8.46 7.07
C ALA A 2 14.25 8.75 6.17
N LYS A 3 14.27 8.21 4.96
CA LYS A 3 13.12 8.26 4.07
C LYS A 3 12.30 6.99 4.28
N VAL A 4 11.02 7.18 4.59
CA VAL A 4 10.11 6.07 4.89
C VAL A 4 9.05 5.98 3.81
N LYS A 5 8.80 4.76 3.35
CA LYS A 5 7.74 4.44 2.40
C LYS A 5 6.82 3.41 3.03
N VAL A 6 5.54 3.73 3.06
CA VAL A 6 4.51 2.82 3.59
C VAL A 6 3.63 2.39 2.43
N HIS A 7 3.68 1.11 2.10
CA HIS A 7 2.87 0.51 1.03
C HIS A 7 1.61 -0.08 1.67
N VAL A 8 0.45 0.39 1.25
CA VAL A 8 -0.83 -0.03 1.82
C VAL A 8 -1.69 -0.69 0.74
N PHE A 9 -2.16 -1.90 1.00
CA PHE A 9 -3.01 -2.66 0.09
C PHE A 9 -4.17 -3.28 0.86
N LEU A 10 -5.28 -3.54 0.17
CA LEU A 10 -6.35 -4.33 0.74
C LEU A 10 -5.86 -5.76 1.00
N LYS A 11 -6.32 -6.36 2.09
CA LYS A 11 -5.99 -7.74 2.42
C LYS A 11 -6.53 -8.69 1.37
N PRO A 12 -5.87 -9.85 1.14
CA PRO A 12 -6.46 -10.89 0.32
C PRO A 12 -7.84 -11.26 0.86
N GLY A 13 -8.80 -11.45 0.01
CA GLY A 13 -10.18 -11.75 0.42
C GLY A 13 -11.06 -10.52 0.58
N VAL A 14 -10.48 -9.31 0.61
CA VAL A 14 -11.26 -8.07 0.53
C VAL A 14 -11.36 -7.68 -0.94
N LEU A 15 -12.59 -7.39 -1.39
CA LEU A 15 -12.82 -7.02 -2.78
C LEU A 15 -12.13 -5.69 -3.09
N ASP A 16 -11.26 -5.72 -4.09
CA ASP A 16 -10.58 -4.53 -4.60
C ASP A 16 -11.32 -4.03 -5.84
N VAL A 17 -12.27 -3.13 -5.64
CA VAL A 17 -13.10 -2.60 -6.72
C VAL A 17 -12.25 -1.81 -7.72
N GLN A 18 -11.27 -1.05 -7.23
CA GLN A 18 -10.38 -0.27 -8.09
C GLN A 18 -9.48 -1.19 -8.92
N GLY A 19 -8.94 -2.23 -8.30
CA GLY A 19 -8.13 -3.22 -9.00
C GLY A 19 -8.91 -3.92 -10.10
N LYS A 20 -10.15 -4.29 -9.81
CA LYS A 20 -11.03 -4.91 -10.82
C LYS A 20 -11.30 -3.96 -11.97
N ALA A 21 -11.54 -2.67 -11.72
CA ALA A 21 -11.77 -1.68 -12.75
C ALA A 21 -10.53 -1.49 -13.62
N VAL A 22 -9.34 -1.43 -13.03
CA VAL A 22 -8.08 -1.32 -13.77
C VAL A 22 -7.87 -2.55 -14.64
N GLU A 23 -8.07 -3.72 -14.09
CA GLU A 23 -7.93 -4.99 -14.82
C GLU A 23 -8.85 -5.02 -16.03
N GLY A 24 -10.15 -4.70 -15.85
CA GLY A 24 -11.11 -4.67 -16.93
C GLY A 24 -10.76 -3.66 -18.02
N ALA A 25 -10.29 -2.48 -17.62
CA ALA A 25 -9.88 -1.45 -18.56
C ALA A 25 -8.67 -1.89 -19.39
N LEU A 26 -7.68 -2.51 -18.76
CA LEU A 26 -6.50 -2.99 -19.47
C LEU A 26 -6.84 -4.13 -20.42
N ASN A 27 -7.71 -5.05 -20.00
CA ASN A 27 -8.19 -6.12 -20.87
C ASN A 27 -8.88 -5.53 -22.11
N GLY A 28 -9.71 -4.51 -21.90
CA GLY A 28 -10.41 -3.85 -23.01
C GLY A 28 -9.51 -3.07 -23.95
N LEU A 29 -8.34 -2.63 -23.49
CA LEU A 29 -7.38 -1.90 -24.30
C LEU A 29 -6.43 -2.80 -25.09
N GLY A 30 -6.53 -4.11 -24.96
CA GLY A 30 -5.73 -5.04 -25.73
C GLY A 30 -4.71 -5.86 -24.92
N TRP A 31 -4.85 -5.88 -23.59
CA TRP A 31 -4.02 -6.71 -22.74
C TRP A 31 -4.83 -7.77 -22.02
N PRO A 32 -5.33 -8.80 -22.74
CA PRO A 32 -6.21 -9.80 -22.12
C PRO A 32 -5.51 -10.69 -21.10
N GLY A 33 -4.19 -10.68 -21.05
CA GLY A 33 -3.42 -11.45 -20.07
C GLY A 33 -3.30 -10.80 -18.70
N VAL A 34 -3.82 -9.57 -18.52
CA VAL A 34 -3.77 -8.90 -17.22
C VAL A 34 -4.79 -9.55 -16.29
N ALA A 35 -4.34 -9.98 -15.13
CA ALA A 35 -5.17 -10.62 -14.13
C ALA A 35 -4.70 -10.21 -12.73
N ASN A 36 -5.61 -10.30 -11.76
CA ASN A 36 -5.30 -10.05 -10.35
C ASN A 36 -4.73 -8.64 -10.09
N ALA A 37 -5.23 -7.65 -10.81
CA ALA A 37 -4.80 -6.29 -10.61
C ALA A 37 -5.20 -5.79 -9.22
N ARG A 38 -4.28 -5.14 -8.54
CA ARG A 38 -4.49 -4.60 -7.20
C ARG A 38 -4.13 -3.13 -7.22
N VAL A 39 -4.96 -2.32 -6.57
CA VAL A 39 -4.68 -0.89 -6.40
C VAL A 39 -4.42 -0.63 -4.93
N GLY A 40 -3.30 -0.03 -4.65
CA GLY A 40 -2.93 0.35 -3.29
C GLY A 40 -2.46 1.79 -3.26
N LYS A 41 -1.94 2.21 -2.13
CA LYS A 41 -1.38 3.55 -1.99
C LYS A 41 0.02 3.47 -1.42
N LEU A 42 0.81 4.50 -1.73
CA LEU A 42 2.15 4.66 -1.20
C LEU A 42 2.20 5.99 -0.47
N ILE A 43 2.64 5.95 0.78
CA ILE A 43 2.83 7.14 1.59
C ILE A 43 4.32 7.28 1.85
N GLU A 44 4.89 8.41 1.49
CA GLU A 44 6.32 8.69 1.67
C GLU A 44 6.50 9.89 2.57
N PHE A 45 7.47 9.81 3.46
CA PHE A 45 7.83 10.95 4.30
C PHE A 45 9.27 10.79 4.81
N ASP A 46 9.82 11.90 5.25
CA ASP A 46 11.13 11.93 5.91
C ASP A 46 10.91 11.95 7.41
N LEU A 47 11.72 11.17 8.13
CA LEU A 47 11.59 11.03 9.57
C LEU A 47 12.93 11.29 10.22
N GLU A 48 12.94 12.23 11.16
CA GLU A 48 14.14 12.62 11.90
C GLU A 48 13.92 12.43 13.40
N GLY A 49 15.05 12.31 14.11
CA GLY A 49 15.02 12.34 15.57
C GLY A 49 14.54 11.08 16.24
N VAL A 50 14.51 9.96 15.52
CA VAL A 50 14.12 8.67 16.08
C VAL A 50 15.23 7.64 15.90
N ALA A 51 15.36 6.74 16.86
CA ALA A 51 16.39 5.71 16.83
C ALA A 51 16.04 4.58 15.87
N ASP A 52 14.75 4.26 15.75
CA ASP A 52 14.25 3.16 14.89
C ASP A 52 13.11 3.65 14.02
N PRO A 53 13.43 4.17 12.83
CA PRO A 53 12.40 4.69 11.93
C PRO A 53 11.35 3.64 11.52
N ALA A 54 11.76 2.39 11.36
CA ALA A 54 10.84 1.33 10.96
C ALA A 54 9.80 1.07 12.04
N ALA A 55 10.21 1.03 13.31
CA ALA A 55 9.29 0.81 14.42
C ALA A 55 8.32 1.98 14.57
N GLU A 56 8.79 3.20 14.41
CA GLU A 56 7.93 4.38 14.50
C GLU A 56 6.94 4.42 13.32
N ALA A 57 7.40 4.08 12.12
CA ALA A 57 6.52 4.03 10.93
C ALA A 57 5.43 2.97 11.10
N LYS A 58 5.74 1.85 11.73
CA LYS A 58 4.75 0.81 12.03
C LYS A 58 3.64 1.36 12.92
N LYS A 59 4.01 2.10 13.97
CA LYS A 59 3.02 2.74 14.84
C LYS A 59 2.14 3.73 14.08
N MET A 60 2.74 4.52 13.19
CA MET A 60 2.00 5.48 12.36
C MET A 60 1.02 4.76 11.45
N ALA A 61 1.45 3.68 10.80
CA ALA A 61 0.60 2.90 9.91
C ALA A 61 -0.62 2.35 10.66
N GLU A 62 -0.41 1.78 11.84
CA GLU A 62 -1.48 1.20 12.64
C GLU A 62 -2.43 2.23 13.21
N GLN A 63 -1.94 3.43 13.52
CA GLN A 63 -2.77 4.49 14.12
C GLN A 63 -3.51 5.33 13.08
N LEU A 64 -2.97 5.50 11.88
CA LEU A 64 -3.53 6.43 10.92
C LEU A 64 -3.49 5.96 9.48
N LEU A 65 -2.33 5.45 9.02
CA LEU A 65 -2.07 5.32 7.58
C LEU A 65 -2.80 4.15 6.93
N ALA A 66 -3.07 3.10 7.69
CA ALA A 66 -3.74 1.91 7.20
C ALA A 66 -4.93 1.56 8.09
N ASN A 67 -6.01 1.11 7.46
CA ASN A 67 -7.13 0.51 8.20
C ASN A 67 -6.83 -0.98 8.34
N THR A 68 -6.29 -1.38 9.48
CA THR A 68 -5.78 -2.74 9.69
C THR A 68 -6.87 -3.81 9.75
N VAL A 69 -8.14 -3.43 9.73
CA VAL A 69 -9.25 -4.37 9.60
C VAL A 69 -9.31 -4.93 8.18
N ILE A 70 -9.12 -4.07 7.17
CA ILE A 70 -9.26 -4.44 5.75
C ILE A 70 -7.99 -4.27 4.94
N GLU A 71 -6.96 -3.61 5.49
CA GLU A 71 -5.73 -3.31 4.78
C GLU A 71 -4.52 -3.95 5.44
N SER A 72 -3.54 -4.32 4.63
CA SER A 72 -2.21 -4.68 5.09
C SER A 72 -1.24 -3.57 4.68
N TYR A 73 -0.09 -3.53 5.32
CA TYR A 73 0.92 -2.54 4.99
C TYR A 73 2.31 -3.16 5.03
N ARG A 74 3.23 -2.51 4.33
CA ARG A 74 4.65 -2.87 4.34
C ARG A 74 5.47 -1.60 4.51
N ILE A 75 6.42 -1.64 5.42
CA ILE A 75 7.32 -0.51 5.70
C ILE A 75 8.63 -0.72 4.95
N GLU A 76 9.08 0.33 4.28
CA GLU A 76 10.37 0.36 3.63
C GLU A 76 11.11 1.61 4.11
N VAL A 77 12.32 1.44 4.62
CA VAL A 77 13.19 2.54 5.05
C VAL A 77 14.38 2.58 4.10
N VAL A 78 14.59 3.73 3.50
CA VAL A 78 15.64 3.92 2.49
C VAL A 78 16.74 4.83 3.00
#